data_2f27c1e32aff87c0fd31551b1d668f04
#
_entry.id   2f27c1e32aff87c0fd31551b1d668f04
#
_cell.length_a   1.000
_cell.length_b   1.000
_cell.length_c   1.000
_cell.angle_alpha   90.00
_cell.angle_beta   90.00
_cell.angle_gamma   90.00
#
_symmetry.space_group_name_H-M   'P 1'
#
loop_
_entity.id
_entity.type
_entity.pdbx_description
1 polymer ?
#
loop_
_entity_poly.entity_id
_entity_poly.type
_entity_poly.pdbx_seq_one_letter_code
_entity_poly.pdbx_strand_id
1 'polypeptide(L)'
;VFVNVEIINVGTELLLGEIVNTNATLLQKVCKDLGFNVYYQSVVGDNPQRLYDCLKVAFERGADCVMTTGGLGPTTDDLTKELSAQYLGLEMVYNKQEAQKVEQKCHYCTGVDQVPDNNFKQAYYPRDAYILENDMGTANGCVMSDGLRMIINLPGPPKELKYVVEHSLIPYLESMKQDTIYTYEYLTMFIGESKIDEVLRDLIEDQNQVSIA
;
A
#
# COMPACT_ATOMS: atom_id res chain seq x y z
N VAL A 1 13.23 -14.06 -4.52
CA VAL A 1 13.03 -13.83 -3.08
C VAL A 1 11.55 -13.52 -2.91
N PHE A 2 10.82 -14.32 -2.13
CA PHE A 2 9.43 -14.04 -1.78
C PHE A 2 9.41 -12.81 -0.88
N VAL A 3 8.66 -11.78 -1.27
CA VAL A 3 8.46 -10.58 -0.47
C VAL A 3 7.19 -10.78 0.37
N ASN A 4 7.33 -10.69 1.68
CA ASN A 4 6.19 -10.71 2.59
C ASN A 4 5.66 -9.30 2.76
N VAL A 5 4.42 -9.09 2.33
CA VAL A 5 3.72 -7.81 2.38
C VAL A 5 2.66 -7.85 3.47
N GLU A 6 2.60 -6.82 4.31
CA GLU A 6 1.44 -6.55 5.18
C GLU A 6 0.69 -5.31 4.68
N ILE A 7 -0.65 -5.36 4.67
CA ILE A 7 -1.50 -4.26 4.22
C ILE A 7 -2.12 -3.60 5.45
N ILE A 8 -1.94 -2.28 5.58
CA ILE A 8 -2.55 -1.48 6.66
C ILE A 8 -3.47 -0.43 6.03
N ASN A 9 -4.75 -0.54 6.32
CA ASN A 9 -5.76 0.41 5.87
C ASN A 9 -6.03 1.43 6.98
N VAL A 10 -5.81 2.70 6.70
CA VAL A 10 -5.98 3.83 7.62
C VAL A 10 -7.29 4.53 7.29
N GLY A 11 -8.18 4.61 8.25
CA GLY A 11 -9.48 5.27 8.12
C GLY A 11 -10.44 4.83 9.20
N THR A 12 -10.96 5.78 9.95
CA THR A 12 -11.91 5.54 11.04
C THR A 12 -13.24 5.02 10.49
N GLU A 13 -13.68 5.46 9.31
CA GLU A 13 -14.88 5.03 8.62
C GLU A 13 -14.90 3.53 8.28
N LEU A 14 -13.70 2.95 8.06
CA LEU A 14 -13.55 1.51 7.86
C LEU A 14 -13.87 0.72 9.13
N LEU A 15 -13.42 1.22 10.28
CA LEU A 15 -13.70 0.60 11.60
C LEU A 15 -15.14 0.76 12.03
N LEU A 16 -15.80 1.85 11.64
CA LEU A 16 -17.21 2.08 11.90
C LEU A 16 -18.14 1.27 10.99
N GLY A 17 -17.58 0.62 9.96
CA GLY A 17 -18.35 -0.16 9.00
C GLY A 17 -19.18 0.70 8.04
N GLU A 18 -18.84 1.97 7.89
CA GLU A 18 -19.54 2.90 7.00
C GLU A 18 -19.24 2.61 5.53
N ILE A 19 -18.05 2.08 5.26
CA ILE A 19 -17.61 1.70 3.91
C ILE A 19 -16.98 0.30 3.90
N VAL A 20 -17.07 -0.35 2.73
CA VAL A 20 -16.41 -1.65 2.50
C VAL A 20 -14.95 -1.42 2.12
N ASN A 21 -14.04 -2.17 2.72
CA ASN A 21 -12.60 -2.10 2.44
C ASN A 21 -12.26 -2.76 1.09
N THR A 22 -12.55 -2.07 -0.01
CA THR A 22 -12.22 -2.53 -1.36
C THR A 22 -10.73 -2.35 -1.70
N ASN A 23 -10.05 -1.43 -1.01
CA ASN A 23 -8.64 -1.14 -1.21
C ASN A 23 -7.76 -2.34 -0.89
N ALA A 24 -8.02 -3.00 0.24
CA ALA A 24 -7.30 -4.20 0.60
C ALA A 24 -7.44 -5.30 -0.45
N THR A 25 -8.66 -5.53 -0.95
CA THR A 25 -8.91 -6.53 -1.99
C THR A 25 -8.13 -6.23 -3.27
N LEU A 26 -8.03 -4.95 -3.68
CA LEU A 26 -7.25 -4.54 -4.83
C LEU A 26 -5.76 -4.85 -4.61
N LEU A 27 -5.19 -4.43 -3.47
CA LEU A 27 -3.77 -4.65 -3.18
C LEU A 27 -3.42 -6.13 -3.02
N GLN A 28 -4.31 -6.94 -2.41
CA GLN A 28 -4.13 -8.39 -2.30
C GLN A 28 -4.06 -9.05 -3.69
N LYS A 29 -4.91 -8.64 -4.65
CA LYS A 29 -4.84 -9.12 -6.03
C LYS A 29 -3.52 -8.74 -6.69
N VAL A 30 -3.09 -7.50 -6.55
CA VAL A 30 -1.80 -7.03 -7.07
C VAL A 30 -0.64 -7.83 -6.48
N CYS A 31 -0.63 -8.06 -5.17
CA CYS A 31 0.39 -8.87 -4.51
C CYS A 31 0.39 -10.31 -5.05
N LYS A 32 -0.81 -10.95 -5.18
CA LYS A 32 -0.95 -12.27 -5.78
C LYS A 32 -0.37 -12.31 -7.20
N ASP A 33 -0.75 -11.36 -8.05
CA ASP A 33 -0.33 -11.32 -9.47
C ASP A 33 1.18 -11.06 -9.62
N LEU A 34 1.78 -10.36 -8.64
CA LEU A 34 3.20 -10.11 -8.56
C LEU A 34 3.97 -11.20 -7.79
N GLY A 35 3.26 -12.16 -7.19
CA GLY A 35 3.85 -13.26 -6.43
C GLY A 35 4.38 -12.87 -5.05
N PHE A 36 3.81 -11.84 -4.45
CA PHE A 36 4.11 -11.45 -3.07
C PHE A 36 3.18 -12.15 -2.10
N ASN A 37 3.69 -12.55 -0.95
CA ASN A 37 2.90 -13.15 0.12
C ASN A 37 2.20 -12.06 0.94
N VAL A 38 0.90 -12.23 1.20
CA VAL A 38 0.15 -11.38 2.13
C VAL A 38 -0.43 -12.26 3.21
N TYR A 39 0.21 -12.30 4.38
CA TYR A 39 -0.25 -13.11 5.52
C TYR A 39 -1.14 -12.32 6.48
N TYR A 40 -0.96 -11.00 6.54
CA TYR A 40 -1.67 -10.15 7.49
C TYR A 40 -2.21 -8.90 6.81
N GLN A 41 -3.36 -8.49 7.30
CA GLN A 41 -4.00 -7.24 6.95
C GLN A 41 -4.55 -6.61 8.22
N SER A 42 -4.32 -5.31 8.39
CA SER A 42 -4.80 -4.55 9.53
C SER A 42 -5.65 -3.37 9.06
N VAL A 43 -6.62 -2.97 9.90
CA VAL A 43 -7.35 -1.71 9.75
C VAL A 43 -7.13 -0.90 11.02
N VAL A 44 -6.79 0.37 10.87
CA VAL A 44 -6.53 1.29 11.97
C VAL A 44 -7.24 2.62 11.73
N GLY A 45 -7.83 3.20 12.77
CA GLY A 45 -8.40 4.54 12.69
C GLY A 45 -7.30 5.61 12.66
N ASP A 46 -7.71 6.84 12.34
CA ASP A 46 -6.84 8.01 12.19
C ASP A 46 -6.25 8.44 13.54
N ASN A 47 -5.28 7.67 14.03
CA ASN A 47 -4.59 7.89 15.28
C ASN A 47 -3.10 7.58 15.14
N PRO A 48 -2.21 8.55 15.40
CA PRO A 48 -0.78 8.42 15.18
C PRO A 48 -0.14 7.24 15.91
N GLN A 49 -0.46 7.07 17.20
CA GLN A 49 0.15 6.02 18.00
C GLN A 49 -0.28 4.62 17.53
N ARG A 50 -1.56 4.45 17.21
CA ARG A 50 -2.07 3.16 16.73
C ARG A 50 -1.48 2.78 15.37
N LEU A 51 -1.33 3.74 14.46
CA LEU A 51 -0.69 3.49 13.17
C LEU A 51 0.78 3.13 13.35
N TYR A 52 1.51 3.85 14.22
CA TYR A 52 2.90 3.53 14.52
C TYR A 52 3.05 2.12 15.12
N ASP A 53 2.17 1.74 16.03
CA ASP A 53 2.15 0.40 16.63
C ASP A 53 1.82 -0.68 15.60
N CYS A 54 0.90 -0.42 14.63
CA CYS A 54 0.62 -1.33 13.53
C CYS A 54 1.86 -1.53 12.64
N LEU A 55 2.58 -0.47 12.27
CA LEU A 55 3.83 -0.57 11.51
C LEU A 55 4.86 -1.43 12.24
N LYS A 56 5.04 -1.18 13.54
CA LYS A 56 5.95 -1.95 14.37
C LYS A 56 5.60 -3.43 14.38
N VAL A 57 4.34 -3.77 14.64
CA VAL A 57 3.87 -5.16 14.69
C VAL A 57 4.02 -5.84 13.32
N ALA A 58 3.74 -5.14 12.21
CA ALA A 58 3.90 -5.69 10.87
C ALA A 58 5.35 -6.15 10.60
N PHE A 59 6.33 -5.31 10.92
CA PHE A 59 7.74 -5.65 10.73
C PHE A 59 8.25 -6.69 11.76
N GLU A 60 7.74 -6.68 12.98
CA GLU A 60 8.04 -7.72 13.99
C GLU A 60 7.51 -9.11 13.57
N ARG A 61 6.45 -9.18 12.75
CA ARG A 61 5.92 -10.42 12.17
C ARG A 61 6.72 -10.92 10.97
N GLY A 62 7.70 -10.15 10.51
CA GLY A 62 8.55 -10.51 9.39
C GLY A 62 8.07 -9.98 8.03
N ALA A 63 7.28 -8.91 8.00
CA ALA A 63 7.01 -8.21 6.75
C ALA A 63 8.30 -7.57 6.21
N ASP A 64 8.56 -7.74 4.92
CA ASP A 64 9.62 -7.05 4.20
C ASP A 64 9.13 -5.68 3.69
N CYS A 65 7.83 -5.62 3.39
CA CYS A 65 7.15 -4.45 2.88
C CYS A 65 5.80 -4.25 3.58
N VAL A 66 5.49 -2.99 3.93
CA VAL A 66 4.16 -2.60 4.39
C VAL A 66 3.52 -1.67 3.36
N MET A 67 2.33 -2.01 2.88
CA MET A 67 1.52 -1.13 2.04
C MET A 67 0.44 -0.49 2.89
N THR A 68 0.42 0.84 2.98
CA THR A 68 -0.64 1.58 3.67
C THR A 68 -1.61 2.20 2.66
N THR A 69 -2.89 2.33 3.00
CA THR A 69 -3.85 3.13 2.24
C THR A 69 -4.55 4.12 3.17
N GLY A 70 -4.67 5.38 2.75
CA GLY A 70 -5.30 6.45 3.53
C GLY A 70 -4.32 7.31 4.34
N GLY A 71 -4.82 8.41 4.88
CA GLY A 71 -4.05 9.36 5.70
C GLY A 71 -2.97 10.15 4.95
N LEU A 72 -3.16 10.43 3.64
CA LEU A 72 -2.25 11.22 2.81
C LEU A 72 -2.78 12.63 2.47
N GLY A 73 -3.97 12.96 2.95
CA GLY A 73 -4.61 14.25 2.71
C GLY A 73 -3.89 15.43 3.40
N PRO A 74 -4.48 16.63 3.30
CA PRO A 74 -3.91 17.85 3.85
C PRO A 74 -4.30 18.12 5.32
N THR A 75 -5.15 17.30 5.91
CA THR A 75 -5.68 17.55 7.24
C THR A 75 -4.68 17.18 8.34
N THR A 76 -4.95 17.58 9.57
CA THR A 76 -4.02 17.40 10.69
C THR A 76 -3.90 15.95 11.15
N ASP A 77 -4.91 15.15 10.86
CA ASP A 77 -4.99 13.71 11.13
C ASP A 77 -4.40 12.82 10.02
N ASP A 78 -4.17 13.39 8.83
CA ASP A 78 -3.47 12.73 7.72
C ASP A 78 -1.96 12.65 8.00
N LEU A 79 -1.51 11.67 8.75
CA LEU A 79 -0.12 11.56 9.21
C LEU A 79 0.60 10.28 8.73
N THR A 80 0.01 9.54 7.81
CA THR A 80 0.52 8.24 7.40
C THR A 80 1.95 8.33 6.84
N LYS A 81 2.22 9.32 5.99
CA LYS A 81 3.54 9.50 5.37
C LYS A 81 4.60 9.89 6.38
N GLU A 82 4.29 10.82 7.27
CA GLU A 82 5.18 11.29 8.32
C GLU A 82 5.53 10.19 9.33
N LEU A 83 4.54 9.41 9.75
CA LEU A 83 4.72 8.29 10.69
C LEU A 83 5.51 7.14 10.06
N SER A 84 5.28 6.87 8.77
CA SER A 84 6.05 5.90 8.01
C SER A 84 7.53 6.30 7.92
N ALA A 85 7.80 7.58 7.60
CA ALA A 85 9.15 8.13 7.58
C ALA A 85 9.80 8.09 8.96
N GLN A 86 9.09 8.50 10.01
CA GLN A 86 9.55 8.44 11.39
C GLN A 86 9.93 7.00 11.80
N TYR A 87 9.09 6.02 11.43
CA TYR A 87 9.34 4.63 11.76
C TYR A 87 10.64 4.10 11.11
N LEU A 88 10.92 4.50 9.88
CA LEU A 88 12.15 4.14 9.16
C LEU A 88 13.34 5.05 9.49
N GLY A 89 13.17 6.08 10.31
CA GLY A 89 14.22 7.05 10.64
C GLY A 89 14.62 7.96 9.48
N LEU A 90 13.69 8.21 8.54
CA LEU A 90 13.92 9.03 7.35
C LEU A 90 13.53 10.49 7.59
N GLU A 91 14.35 11.40 7.07
CA GLU A 91 14.08 12.84 7.12
C GLU A 91 13.03 13.24 6.08
N MET A 92 12.03 14.02 6.50
CA MET A 92 11.04 14.61 5.59
C MET A 92 11.63 15.87 4.96
N VAL A 93 11.60 15.95 3.63
CA VAL A 93 12.11 17.09 2.84
C VAL A 93 11.00 17.71 1.99
N TYR A 94 11.03 19.03 1.87
CA TYR A 94 10.09 19.78 1.03
C TYR A 94 10.47 19.66 -0.46
N ASN A 95 9.55 19.16 -1.27
CA ASN A 95 9.74 19.03 -2.71
C ASN A 95 9.02 20.18 -3.43
N LYS A 96 9.79 21.12 -3.99
CA LYS A 96 9.25 22.30 -4.69
C LYS A 96 8.44 21.94 -5.94
N GLN A 97 8.82 20.87 -6.65
CA GLN A 97 8.11 20.45 -7.86
C GLN A 97 6.74 19.88 -7.49
N GLU A 98 6.69 19.06 -6.44
CA GLU A 98 5.43 18.52 -5.93
C GLU A 98 4.52 19.62 -5.35
N ALA A 99 5.09 20.64 -4.70
CA ALA A 99 4.31 21.80 -4.25
C ALA A 99 3.63 22.54 -5.41
N GLN A 100 4.31 22.72 -6.51
CA GLN A 100 3.72 23.31 -7.72
C GLN A 100 2.60 22.44 -8.30
N LYS A 101 2.76 21.10 -8.31
CA LYS A 101 1.71 20.18 -8.75
C LYS A 101 0.49 20.26 -7.83
N VAL A 102 0.69 20.27 -6.51
CA VAL A 102 -0.39 20.43 -5.52
C VAL A 102 -1.15 21.72 -5.77
N GLU A 103 -0.45 22.84 -5.95
CA GLU A 103 -1.06 24.14 -6.24
C GLU A 103 -1.91 24.09 -7.52
N GLN A 104 -1.37 23.56 -8.62
CA GLN A 104 -2.07 23.43 -9.89
C GLN A 104 -3.32 22.55 -9.78
N LYS A 105 -3.21 21.37 -9.11
CA LYS A 105 -4.33 20.47 -8.90
C LYS A 105 -5.43 21.09 -8.02
N CYS A 106 -5.05 21.80 -6.97
CA CYS A 106 -6.01 22.50 -6.12
C CYS A 106 -6.77 23.57 -6.90
N HIS A 107 -6.09 24.41 -7.70
CA HIS A 107 -6.74 25.40 -8.55
C HIS A 107 -7.72 24.77 -9.53
N TYR A 108 -7.32 23.67 -10.18
CA TYR A 108 -8.17 22.97 -11.13
C TYR A 108 -9.41 22.34 -10.50
N CYS A 109 -9.26 21.69 -9.32
CA CYS A 109 -10.35 20.96 -8.67
C CYS A 109 -11.32 21.88 -7.90
N THR A 110 -10.83 22.96 -7.30
CA THR A 110 -11.65 23.79 -6.40
C THR A 110 -11.98 25.16 -6.97
N GLY A 111 -11.26 25.62 -8.01
CA GLY A 111 -11.42 26.95 -8.59
C GLY A 111 -11.05 28.09 -7.62
N VAL A 112 -10.30 27.80 -6.56
CA VAL A 112 -9.91 28.78 -5.53
C VAL A 112 -8.62 29.47 -5.96
N ASP A 113 -8.58 30.81 -5.90
CA ASP A 113 -7.40 31.60 -6.28
C ASP A 113 -6.22 31.42 -5.30
N GLN A 114 -6.49 31.05 -4.05
CA GLN A 114 -5.47 30.82 -3.04
C GLN A 114 -5.60 29.41 -2.47
N VAL A 115 -4.55 28.60 -2.63
CA VAL A 115 -4.46 27.26 -2.04
C VAL A 115 -4.16 27.41 -0.54
N PRO A 116 -4.95 26.79 0.34
CA PRO A 116 -4.67 26.80 1.78
C PRO A 116 -3.29 26.20 2.10
N ASP A 117 -2.57 26.80 3.05
CA ASP A 117 -1.20 26.40 3.39
C ASP A 117 -1.07 24.93 3.81
N ASN A 118 -2.11 24.36 4.43
CA ASN A 118 -2.12 22.97 4.84
C ASN A 118 -2.03 21.98 3.67
N ASN A 119 -2.43 22.37 2.46
CA ASN A 119 -2.28 21.51 1.27
C ASN A 119 -0.80 21.25 0.93
N PHE A 120 0.10 22.19 1.23
CA PHE A 120 1.53 22.02 0.99
C PHE A 120 2.19 20.99 1.90
N LYS A 121 1.50 20.48 2.94
CA LYS A 121 1.89 19.28 3.66
C LYS A 121 2.08 18.09 2.73
N GLN A 122 1.27 17.99 1.68
CA GLN A 122 1.36 16.93 0.67
C GLN A 122 2.66 16.98 -0.15
N ALA A 123 3.35 18.12 -0.17
CA ALA A 123 4.62 18.30 -0.87
C ALA A 123 5.86 17.86 -0.07
N TYR A 124 5.69 17.41 1.18
CA TYR A 124 6.79 16.83 1.96
C TYR A 124 6.87 15.34 1.70
N TYR A 125 8.08 14.85 1.42
CA TYR A 125 8.36 13.44 1.20
C TYR A 125 9.60 13.02 1.98
N PRO A 126 9.71 11.73 2.36
CA PRO A 126 10.98 11.23 2.88
C PRO A 126 12.10 11.44 1.86
N ARG A 127 13.30 11.73 2.35
CA ARG A 127 14.48 11.86 1.48
C ARG A 127 14.64 10.60 0.64
N ASP A 128 14.88 10.79 -0.65
CA ASP A 128 15.06 9.73 -1.66
C ASP A 128 13.83 8.82 -1.88
N ALA A 129 12.65 9.22 -1.40
CA ALA A 129 11.42 8.48 -1.68
C ALA A 129 11.07 8.52 -3.18
N TYR A 130 10.62 7.38 -3.70
CA TYR A 130 10.04 7.31 -5.04
C TYR A 130 8.58 7.75 -4.98
N ILE A 131 8.21 8.76 -5.78
CA ILE A 131 6.86 9.32 -5.78
C ILE A 131 5.98 8.52 -6.74
N LEU A 132 4.83 8.07 -6.24
CA LEU A 132 3.79 7.38 -7.00
C LEU A 132 2.75 8.43 -7.42
N GLU A 133 2.78 8.82 -8.67
CA GLU A 133 1.94 9.90 -9.23
C GLU A 133 0.45 9.54 -9.17
N ASN A 134 -0.37 10.52 -8.75
CA ASN A 134 -1.82 10.42 -8.64
C ASN A 134 -2.49 11.55 -9.43
N ASP A 135 -2.88 11.30 -10.67
CA ASP A 135 -3.56 12.33 -11.48
C ASP A 135 -5.06 12.46 -11.17
N MET A 136 -5.60 11.58 -10.32
CA MET A 136 -7.02 11.60 -9.92
C MET A 136 -7.26 12.42 -8.65
N GLY A 137 -6.21 12.80 -7.93
CA GLY A 137 -6.29 13.55 -6.68
C GLY A 137 -5.05 14.40 -6.42
N THR A 138 -5.02 15.11 -5.28
CA THR A 138 -3.93 16.01 -4.91
C THR A 138 -2.77 15.28 -4.22
N ALA A 139 -3.06 14.21 -3.49
CA ALA A 139 -2.08 13.46 -2.72
C ALA A 139 -1.46 12.33 -3.54
N ASN A 140 -0.19 12.47 -3.90
CA ASN A 140 0.58 11.39 -4.47
C ASN A 140 0.94 10.36 -3.39
N GLY A 141 1.03 9.08 -3.79
CA GLY A 141 1.66 8.05 -2.96
C GLY A 141 3.19 8.18 -2.96
N CYS A 142 3.85 7.35 -2.16
CA CYS A 142 5.31 7.23 -2.23
C CYS A 142 5.81 5.88 -1.72
N VAL A 143 6.97 5.49 -2.21
CA VAL A 143 7.75 4.35 -1.72
C VAL A 143 8.95 4.88 -0.96
N MET A 144 9.20 4.37 0.21
CA MET A 144 10.34 4.70 1.05
C MET A 144 10.98 3.44 1.62
N SER A 145 12.30 3.48 1.85
CA SER A 145 13.04 2.34 2.40
C SER A 145 14.25 2.82 3.21
N ASP A 146 14.59 2.07 4.26
CA ASP A 146 15.83 2.22 5.00
C ASP A 146 16.92 1.24 4.53
N GLY A 147 16.68 0.53 3.42
CA GLY A 147 17.57 -0.49 2.86
C GLY A 147 17.28 -1.91 3.34
N LEU A 148 16.52 -2.09 4.42
CA LEU A 148 16.10 -3.38 4.95
C LEU A 148 14.57 -3.56 4.90
N ARG A 149 13.85 -2.47 5.15
CA ARG A 149 12.38 -2.42 5.22
C ARG A 149 11.86 -1.43 4.19
N MET A 150 10.69 -1.72 3.66
CA MET A 150 10.01 -0.86 2.69
C MET A 150 8.63 -0.48 3.20
N ILE A 151 8.24 0.77 3.03
CA ILE A 151 6.85 1.22 3.23
C ILE A 151 6.38 1.90 1.96
N ILE A 152 5.19 1.52 1.51
CA ILE A 152 4.51 2.10 0.35
C ILE A 152 3.23 2.77 0.84
N ASN A 153 3.19 4.09 0.78
CA ASN A 153 2.00 4.85 1.15
C ASN A 153 1.15 5.15 -0.08
N LEU A 154 -0.14 4.85 0.01
CA LEU A 154 -1.10 4.93 -1.10
C LEU A 154 -2.34 5.73 -0.70
N PRO A 155 -3.04 6.37 -1.66
CA PRO A 155 -4.26 7.12 -1.39
C PRO A 155 -5.38 6.27 -0.76
N GLY A 156 -6.25 6.92 0.02
CA GLY A 156 -7.45 6.31 0.60
C GLY A 156 -8.61 6.14 -0.38
N PRO A 157 -8.99 7.17 -1.17
CA PRO A 157 -10.12 7.07 -2.08
C PRO A 157 -9.91 5.96 -3.13
N PRO A 158 -10.89 5.01 -3.29
CA PRO A 158 -10.68 3.82 -4.14
C PRO A 158 -10.36 4.13 -5.61
N LYS A 159 -10.91 5.22 -6.16
CA LYS A 159 -10.62 5.62 -7.55
C LYS A 159 -9.18 6.11 -7.72
N GLU A 160 -8.68 6.87 -6.75
CA GLU A 160 -7.30 7.35 -6.72
C GLU A 160 -6.34 6.18 -6.52
N LEU A 161 -6.62 5.32 -5.55
CA LEU A 161 -5.82 4.13 -5.32
C LEU A 161 -5.69 3.27 -6.58
N LYS A 162 -6.81 2.99 -7.25
CA LYS A 162 -6.81 2.20 -8.49
C LYS A 162 -5.91 2.82 -9.54
N TYR A 163 -6.03 4.15 -9.75
CA TYR A 163 -5.18 4.87 -10.70
C TYR A 163 -3.70 4.74 -10.36
N VAL A 164 -3.33 5.04 -9.10
CA VAL A 164 -1.93 4.97 -8.64
C VAL A 164 -1.38 3.55 -8.76
N VAL A 165 -2.18 2.54 -8.43
CA VAL A 165 -1.78 1.13 -8.56
C VAL A 165 -1.48 0.78 -10.01
N GLU A 166 -2.38 1.10 -10.94
CA GLU A 166 -2.24 0.72 -12.35
C GLU A 166 -1.12 1.49 -13.07
N HIS A 167 -0.94 2.78 -12.77
CA HIS A 167 -0.06 3.66 -13.54
C HIS A 167 1.31 3.91 -12.89
N SER A 168 1.43 3.71 -11.57
CA SER A 168 2.67 4.03 -10.85
C SER A 168 3.22 2.85 -10.04
N LEU A 169 2.38 2.17 -9.25
CA LEU A 169 2.84 1.13 -8.33
C LEU A 169 3.25 -0.15 -9.07
N ILE A 170 2.40 -0.69 -9.93
CA ILE A 170 2.71 -1.94 -10.69
C ILE A 170 3.98 -1.75 -11.52
N PRO A 171 4.14 -0.69 -12.35
CA PRO A 171 5.38 -0.46 -13.08
C PRO A 171 6.62 -0.36 -12.19
N TYR A 172 6.49 0.29 -11.01
CA TYR A 172 7.58 0.37 -10.04
C TYR A 172 7.97 -1.02 -9.52
N LEU A 173 7.00 -1.81 -9.05
CA LEU A 173 7.24 -3.14 -8.49
C LEU A 173 7.78 -4.12 -9.55
N GLU A 174 7.30 -4.04 -10.78
CA GLU A 174 7.81 -4.85 -11.89
C GLU A 174 9.27 -4.52 -12.22
N SER A 175 9.67 -3.24 -12.11
CA SER A 175 11.06 -2.85 -12.32
C SER A 175 12.03 -3.44 -11.28
N MET A 176 11.53 -3.86 -10.12
CA MET A 176 12.30 -4.48 -9.04
C MET A 176 12.35 -6.01 -9.13
N LYS A 177 11.52 -6.62 -9.98
CA LYS A 177 11.48 -8.09 -10.14
C LYS A 177 12.79 -8.60 -10.70
N GLN A 178 13.39 -9.57 -10.01
CA GLN A 178 14.53 -10.36 -10.50
C GLN A 178 14.08 -11.71 -11.06
N ASP A 179 12.94 -12.25 -10.57
CA ASP A 179 12.42 -13.56 -10.94
C ASP A 179 10.94 -13.46 -11.31
N THR A 180 10.49 -14.33 -12.23
CA THR A 180 9.08 -14.42 -12.63
C THR A 180 8.39 -15.51 -11.81
N ILE A 181 7.31 -15.15 -11.11
CA ILE A 181 6.45 -16.12 -10.42
C ILE A 181 5.28 -16.44 -11.33
N TYR A 182 5.03 -17.74 -11.51
CA TYR A 182 3.92 -18.23 -12.30
C TYR A 182 2.80 -18.70 -11.37
N THR A 183 1.58 -18.18 -11.57
CA THR A 183 0.38 -18.66 -10.88
C THR A 183 -0.49 -19.43 -11.86
N TYR A 184 -0.91 -20.63 -11.48
CA TYR A 184 -1.82 -21.45 -12.27
C TYR A 184 -3.10 -21.68 -11.47
N GLU A 185 -4.25 -21.43 -12.09
CA GLU A 185 -5.56 -21.78 -11.54
C GLU A 185 -6.08 -23.03 -12.25
N TYR A 186 -6.48 -24.02 -11.50
CA TYR A 186 -7.09 -25.24 -12.00
C TYR A 186 -8.53 -25.33 -11.52
N LEU A 187 -9.47 -25.47 -12.47
CA LEU A 187 -10.86 -25.74 -12.14
C LEU A 187 -11.07 -27.26 -12.04
N THR A 188 -11.46 -27.73 -10.86
CA THR A 188 -11.82 -29.12 -10.65
C THR A 188 -13.33 -29.31 -10.77
N MET A 189 -13.78 -30.38 -11.43
CA MET A 189 -15.20 -30.70 -11.59
C MET A 189 -15.45 -32.16 -11.20
N PHE A 190 -16.62 -32.42 -10.59
CA PHE A 190 -17.08 -33.76 -10.19
C PHE A 190 -16.21 -34.47 -9.14
N ILE A 191 -15.39 -33.71 -8.40
CA ILE A 191 -14.58 -34.21 -7.30
C ILE A 191 -14.81 -33.34 -6.07
N GLY A 192 -15.01 -33.94 -4.91
CA GLY A 192 -15.18 -33.22 -3.66
C GLY A 192 -13.88 -32.70 -3.11
N GLU A 193 -13.92 -31.56 -2.39
CA GLU A 193 -12.77 -30.86 -1.79
C GLU A 193 -11.89 -31.80 -0.95
N SER A 194 -12.50 -32.63 -0.08
CA SER A 194 -11.79 -33.61 0.74
C SER A 194 -10.98 -34.66 -0.05
N LYS A 195 -11.43 -34.98 -1.27
CA LYS A 195 -10.70 -35.93 -2.14
C LYS A 195 -9.55 -35.22 -2.85
N ILE A 196 -9.70 -33.95 -3.17
CA ILE A 196 -8.61 -33.12 -3.71
C ILE A 196 -7.51 -32.97 -2.66
N ASP A 197 -7.89 -32.63 -1.41
CA ASP A 197 -6.96 -32.51 -0.30
C ASP A 197 -6.17 -33.80 -0.06
N GLU A 198 -6.86 -34.97 -0.09
CA GLU A 198 -6.19 -36.28 0.06
C GLU A 198 -5.16 -36.52 -1.07
N VAL A 199 -5.48 -36.17 -2.30
CA VAL A 199 -4.61 -36.41 -3.46
C VAL A 199 -3.43 -35.44 -3.49
N LEU A 200 -3.63 -34.21 -3.02
CA LEU A 200 -2.62 -33.17 -3.03
C LEU A 200 -1.84 -33.06 -1.70
N ARG A 201 -2.14 -33.93 -0.73
CA ARG A 201 -1.58 -33.85 0.63
C ARG A 201 -0.05 -33.70 0.64
N ASP A 202 0.66 -34.55 -0.08
CA ASP A 202 2.13 -34.54 -0.10
C ASP A 202 2.67 -33.20 -0.69
N LEU A 203 1.95 -32.62 -1.66
CA LEU A 203 2.31 -31.33 -2.25
C LEU A 203 1.97 -30.16 -1.31
N ILE A 204 0.86 -30.27 -0.55
CA ILE A 204 0.44 -29.28 0.43
C ILE A 204 1.38 -29.25 1.64
N GLU A 205 1.89 -30.41 2.07
CA GLU A 205 2.83 -30.53 3.18
C GLU A 205 4.25 -30.04 2.81
N ASP A 206 4.67 -30.14 1.55
CA ASP A 206 5.98 -29.71 1.04
C ASP A 206 5.93 -28.37 0.28
N GLN A 207 5.38 -27.33 0.91
CA GLN A 207 5.23 -25.99 0.32
C GLN A 207 6.53 -25.14 0.33
N ASN A 208 7.69 -25.71 0.09
CA ASN A 208 8.96 -24.99 0.13
C ASN A 208 9.19 -24.09 -1.10
N GLN A 209 8.64 -24.42 -2.27
CA GLN A 209 8.82 -23.68 -3.52
C GLN A 209 7.50 -23.34 -4.23
N VAL A 210 6.41 -23.98 -3.85
CA VAL A 210 5.07 -23.83 -4.45
C VAL A 210 4.07 -23.72 -3.32
N SER A 211 3.21 -22.70 -3.32
CA SER A 211 2.05 -22.65 -2.43
C SER A 211 0.80 -23.14 -3.16
N ILE A 212 0.02 -23.98 -2.51
CA ILE A 212 -1.26 -24.51 -2.99
C ILE A 212 -2.35 -23.97 -2.05
N ALA A 213 -3.38 -23.31 -2.60
CA ALA A 213 -4.52 -22.76 -1.87
C ALA A 213 -5.84 -23.17 -2.54
#